data_49a91c2a13968e265d2d98db961ff26a
#
_entry.id   49a91c2a13968e265d2d98db961ff26a
#
_cell.length_a   1.000
_cell.length_b   1.000
_cell.length_c   1.000
_cell.angle_alpha   90.00
_cell.angle_beta   90.00
_cell.angle_gamma   90.00
#
_symmetry.space_group_name_H-M   'P 1'
#
loop_
_entity.id
_entity.type
_entity.pdbx_description
1 polymer ?
#
loop_
_entity_poly.entity_id
_entity_poly.type
_entity_poly.pdbx_seq_one_letter_code
_entity_poly.pdbx_strand_id
1 'polypeptide(L)'
;MGRIQYIFILGLVLLVTQVRAQDPNGSHAITPEEQQAMAAYLKNYHQYTLRATPVVPPGPVRTMAEWEPIQALILSWTGQPTIQREIVRAAVKECKVIILTSNADNVSGILTNAGIPLDSVTFLNEPFNTIWVRDYGPWTVYKNDIDSLWIVDWIYNRPRPQDDQVPGIIANYLNLPIYEATQAPYDWVHTGGNHLPDGLGTLFSSNLVLDENPGKSEAQIDS
;
A
#
# COMPACT_ATOMS: atom_id res chain seq x y z
N MET A 1 14.43 -53.75 -52.98
CA MET A 1 14.82 -52.36 -52.75
C MET A 1 13.78 -51.70 -51.85
N GLY A 2 14.00 -51.76 -50.56
CA GLY A 2 13.10 -51.18 -49.55
C GLY A 2 13.54 -49.74 -49.24
N ARG A 3 12.64 -48.78 -49.37
CA ARG A 3 12.86 -47.39 -48.93
C ARG A 3 12.53 -47.29 -47.45
N ILE A 4 13.54 -46.97 -46.63
CA ILE A 4 13.36 -46.60 -45.24
C ILE A 4 12.94 -45.13 -45.22
N GLN A 5 11.73 -44.87 -44.75
CA GLN A 5 11.26 -43.51 -44.45
C GLN A 5 11.66 -43.16 -43.01
N TYR A 6 12.52 -42.17 -42.85
CA TYR A 6 12.81 -41.57 -41.56
C TYR A 6 11.70 -40.57 -41.19
N ILE A 7 10.94 -40.91 -40.18
CA ILE A 7 9.99 -39.99 -39.57
C ILE A 7 10.78 -39.14 -38.58
N PHE A 8 10.99 -37.88 -38.90
CA PHE A 8 11.51 -36.91 -37.95
C PHE A 8 10.34 -36.46 -37.06
N ILE A 9 10.33 -36.92 -35.81
CA ILE A 9 9.43 -36.38 -34.78
C ILE A 9 10.09 -35.10 -34.26
N LEU A 10 9.60 -33.96 -34.72
CA LEU A 10 10.00 -32.67 -34.21
C LEU A 10 9.30 -32.47 -32.83
N GLY A 11 10.05 -32.76 -31.76
CA GLY A 11 9.62 -32.52 -30.40
C GLY A 11 9.52 -31.03 -30.15
N LEU A 12 8.31 -30.46 -30.26
CA LEU A 12 8.03 -29.10 -29.84
C LEU A 12 8.06 -29.05 -28.31
N VAL A 13 9.19 -28.65 -27.74
CA VAL A 13 9.30 -28.34 -26.31
C VAL A 13 8.55 -27.01 -26.10
N LEU A 14 7.29 -27.09 -25.72
CA LEU A 14 6.55 -25.98 -25.19
C LEU A 14 7.18 -25.64 -23.82
N LEU A 15 8.05 -24.63 -23.82
CA LEU A 15 8.39 -23.92 -22.58
C LEU A 15 7.13 -23.21 -22.13
N VAL A 16 6.33 -23.89 -21.32
CA VAL A 16 5.29 -23.25 -20.54
C VAL A 16 6.03 -22.46 -19.45
N THR A 17 6.39 -21.23 -19.75
CA THR A 17 6.62 -20.26 -18.70
C THR A 17 5.29 -20.14 -17.95
N GLN A 18 5.21 -20.78 -16.79
CA GLN A 18 4.14 -20.51 -15.85
C GLN A 18 4.32 -19.06 -15.44
N VAL A 19 3.66 -18.15 -16.17
CA VAL A 19 3.25 -16.87 -15.61
C VAL A 19 2.30 -17.28 -14.49
N ARG A 20 2.84 -17.43 -13.28
CA ARG A 20 1.98 -17.47 -12.10
C ARG A 20 1.23 -16.15 -12.16
N ALA A 21 -0.06 -16.22 -12.43
CA ALA A 21 -0.94 -15.12 -12.15
C ALA A 21 -0.62 -14.72 -10.71
N GLN A 22 -0.13 -13.50 -10.52
CA GLN A 22 -0.04 -12.94 -9.17
C GLN A 22 -1.41 -13.19 -8.56
N ASP A 23 -1.45 -13.82 -7.39
CA ASP A 23 -2.70 -13.98 -6.65
C ASP A 23 -3.33 -12.58 -6.60
N PRO A 24 -4.46 -12.33 -7.29
CA PRO A 24 -5.05 -11.00 -7.36
C PRO A 24 -5.44 -10.46 -5.98
N ASN A 25 -5.46 -11.35 -4.98
CA ASN A 25 -5.68 -10.99 -3.58
C ASN A 25 -4.37 -10.78 -2.82
N GLY A 26 -3.23 -11.24 -3.36
CA GLY A 26 -1.92 -11.27 -2.68
C GLY A 26 -2.03 -11.77 -1.24
N SER A 27 -1.24 -12.71 -0.83
CA SER A 27 -1.25 -13.12 0.58
C SER A 27 -0.91 -11.92 1.48
N HIS A 28 -1.64 -11.75 2.58
CA HIS A 28 -1.22 -10.83 3.66
C HIS A 28 0.11 -11.27 4.27
N ALA A 29 0.33 -12.57 4.42
CA ALA A 29 1.58 -13.11 4.90
C ALA A 29 2.70 -12.91 3.87
N ILE A 30 3.91 -12.65 4.36
CA ILE A 30 5.11 -12.63 3.52
C ILE A 30 5.36 -14.03 2.96
N THR A 31 5.56 -14.14 1.66
CA THR A 31 5.90 -15.42 1.05
C THR A 31 7.39 -15.75 1.26
N PRO A 32 7.81 -17.03 1.12
CA PRO A 32 9.23 -17.39 1.20
C PRO A 32 10.09 -16.64 0.18
N GLU A 33 9.57 -16.37 -1.01
CA GLU A 33 10.25 -15.61 -2.05
C GLU A 33 10.39 -14.13 -1.66
N GLU A 34 9.34 -13.52 -1.13
CA GLU A 34 9.37 -12.16 -0.61
C GLU A 34 10.33 -12.03 0.57
N GLN A 35 10.37 -13.02 1.47
CA GLN A 35 11.29 -13.03 2.60
C GLN A 35 12.76 -13.06 2.14
N GLN A 36 13.07 -13.82 1.09
CA GLN A 36 14.41 -13.83 0.48
C GLN A 36 14.73 -12.51 -0.21
N ALA A 37 13.74 -11.87 -0.84
CA ALA A 37 13.92 -10.61 -1.54
C ALA A 37 14.02 -9.39 -0.60
N MET A 38 13.53 -9.49 0.63
CA MET A 38 13.40 -8.35 1.55
C MET A 38 14.73 -7.66 1.84
N ALA A 39 15.81 -8.41 2.08
CA ALA A 39 17.12 -7.83 2.34
C ALA A 39 17.66 -7.01 1.15
N ALA A 40 17.42 -7.48 -0.08
CA ALA A 40 17.79 -6.76 -1.28
C ALA A 40 16.90 -5.53 -1.51
N TYR A 41 15.63 -5.65 -1.19
CA TYR A 41 14.66 -4.54 -1.23
C TYR A 41 15.09 -3.41 -0.30
N LEU A 42 15.33 -3.69 0.97
CA LEU A 42 15.76 -2.70 1.96
C LEU A 42 17.10 -2.05 1.58
N LYS A 43 18.07 -2.84 1.10
CA LYS A 43 19.37 -2.31 0.66
C LYS A 43 19.25 -1.30 -0.49
N ASN A 44 18.27 -1.47 -1.36
CA ASN A 44 18.06 -0.63 -2.54
C ASN A 44 16.87 0.33 -2.37
N TYR A 45 16.35 0.48 -1.16
CA TYR A 45 15.12 1.23 -0.90
C TYR A 45 15.18 2.70 -1.36
N HIS A 46 16.36 3.31 -1.32
CA HIS A 46 16.58 4.70 -1.75
C HIS A 46 16.08 5.00 -3.18
N GLN A 47 15.94 3.99 -4.03
CA GLN A 47 15.38 4.18 -5.39
C GLN A 47 13.85 4.35 -5.41
N TYR A 48 13.17 4.07 -4.30
CA TYR A 48 11.71 4.20 -4.17
C TYR A 48 11.30 5.46 -3.40
N THR A 49 12.25 6.16 -2.77
CA THR A 49 11.97 7.39 -2.04
C THR A 49 11.67 8.54 -3.00
N LEU A 50 10.67 9.35 -2.68
CA LEU A 50 10.26 10.49 -3.50
C LEU A 50 11.17 11.69 -3.34
N ARG A 51 11.86 11.83 -2.21
CA ARG A 51 12.68 12.99 -1.86
C ARG A 51 14.08 12.59 -1.40
N ALA A 52 15.05 13.38 -1.79
CA ALA A 52 16.44 13.18 -1.37
C ALA A 52 16.68 13.53 0.12
N THR A 53 15.82 14.33 0.72
CA THR A 53 15.91 14.75 2.13
C THR A 53 14.51 14.72 2.74
N PRO A 54 14.31 13.97 3.84
CA PRO A 54 13.05 13.95 4.55
C PRO A 54 12.67 15.34 5.05
N VAL A 55 11.40 15.71 4.88
CA VAL A 55 10.85 16.95 5.45
C VAL A 55 10.07 16.57 6.70
N VAL A 56 10.69 16.78 7.86
CA VAL A 56 10.04 16.52 9.15
C VAL A 56 8.93 17.54 9.39
N PRO A 57 7.75 17.15 9.85
CA PRO A 57 6.71 18.10 10.24
C PRO A 57 7.22 19.07 11.29
N PRO A 58 6.96 20.38 11.14
CA PRO A 58 7.45 21.36 12.11
C PRO A 58 6.65 21.32 13.41
N GLY A 59 7.30 20.93 14.51
CA GLY A 59 6.70 20.89 15.85
C GLY A 59 5.99 19.57 16.17
N PRO A 60 5.38 19.47 17.34
CA PRO A 60 4.69 18.24 17.74
C PRO A 60 3.53 17.94 16.79
N VAL A 61 3.37 16.66 16.50
CA VAL A 61 2.27 16.13 15.67
C VAL A 61 1.40 15.20 16.50
N ARG A 62 0.14 15.08 16.11
CA ARG A 62 -0.83 14.13 16.66
C ARG A 62 -1.32 13.20 15.57
N THR A 63 -1.24 11.93 15.79
CA THR A 63 -1.91 10.96 14.93
C THR A 63 -3.39 10.88 15.30
N MET A 64 -4.27 10.74 14.31
CA MET A 64 -5.71 10.64 14.54
C MET A 64 -6.11 9.22 14.94
N ALA A 65 -7.12 9.12 15.81
CA ALA A 65 -7.73 7.85 16.12
C ALA A 65 -8.69 7.40 15.00
N GLU A 66 -8.97 6.10 14.93
CA GLU A 66 -9.86 5.54 13.91
C GLU A 66 -11.32 5.98 14.05
N TRP A 67 -11.73 6.42 15.23
CA TRP A 67 -13.08 6.94 15.50
C TRP A 67 -13.28 8.43 15.16
N GLU A 68 -12.20 9.13 14.81
CA GLU A 68 -12.28 10.53 14.39
C GLU A 68 -12.85 10.66 12.96
N PRO A 69 -13.46 11.79 12.62
CA PRO A 69 -13.98 12.02 11.27
C PRO A 69 -12.90 11.89 10.21
N ILE A 70 -13.19 11.15 9.15
CA ILE A 70 -12.30 10.97 8.00
C ILE A 70 -12.74 11.82 6.82
N GLN A 71 -11.79 12.29 6.03
CA GLN A 71 -12.06 13.02 4.79
C GLN A 71 -12.41 12.07 3.64
N ALA A 72 -11.71 10.95 3.56
CA ALA A 72 -11.90 9.95 2.51
C ALA A 72 -11.50 8.55 2.99
N LEU A 73 -12.17 7.54 2.43
CA LEU A 73 -11.77 6.14 2.51
C LEU A 73 -10.96 5.77 1.27
N ILE A 74 -9.84 5.09 1.44
CA ILE A 74 -8.99 4.60 0.34
C ILE A 74 -9.20 3.10 0.15
N LEU A 75 -9.33 2.67 -1.11
CA LEU A 75 -9.45 1.27 -1.50
C LEU A 75 -8.48 0.96 -2.64
N SER A 76 -7.84 -0.21 -2.60
CA SER A 76 -7.14 -0.80 -3.74
C SER A 76 -8.05 -1.84 -4.39
N TRP A 77 -8.57 -1.52 -5.58
CA TRP A 77 -9.61 -2.32 -6.23
C TRP A 77 -9.03 -3.53 -6.93
N THR A 78 -8.97 -4.65 -6.22
CA THR A 78 -8.53 -5.94 -6.77
C THR A 78 -9.11 -7.11 -5.98
N GLY A 79 -9.22 -8.25 -6.59
CA GLY A 79 -9.47 -9.55 -5.97
C GLY A 79 -10.87 -9.80 -5.40
N GLN A 80 -11.50 -8.80 -4.79
CA GLN A 80 -12.75 -8.95 -4.03
C GLN A 80 -13.84 -7.93 -4.45
N PRO A 81 -14.23 -7.85 -5.72
CA PRO A 81 -15.09 -6.78 -6.21
C PRO A 81 -16.47 -6.73 -5.54
N THR A 82 -16.98 -7.87 -5.09
CA THR A 82 -18.29 -7.92 -4.43
C THR A 82 -18.29 -7.21 -3.09
N ILE A 83 -17.30 -7.50 -2.22
CA ILE A 83 -17.22 -6.84 -0.91
C ILE A 83 -16.77 -5.38 -1.05
N GLN A 84 -15.83 -5.11 -1.96
CA GLN A 84 -15.36 -3.75 -2.22
C GLN A 84 -16.50 -2.85 -2.70
N ARG A 85 -17.37 -3.33 -3.58
CA ARG A 85 -18.58 -2.62 -4.00
C ARG A 85 -19.50 -2.26 -2.84
N GLU A 86 -19.73 -3.18 -1.90
CA GLU A 86 -20.59 -2.91 -0.73
C GLU A 86 -19.91 -1.95 0.26
N ILE A 87 -18.58 -1.99 0.39
CA ILE A 87 -17.82 -0.98 1.15
C ILE A 87 -18.02 0.40 0.52
N VAL A 88 -17.87 0.53 -0.80
CA VAL A 88 -18.09 1.81 -1.50
C VAL A 88 -19.53 2.27 -1.31
N ARG A 89 -20.53 1.38 -1.44
CA ARG A 89 -21.96 1.68 -1.22
C ARG A 89 -22.23 2.29 0.16
N ALA A 90 -21.58 1.80 1.17
CA ALA A 90 -21.70 2.33 2.53
C ALA A 90 -20.95 3.66 2.68
N ALA A 91 -19.71 3.71 2.22
CA ALA A 91 -18.80 4.82 2.44
C ALA A 91 -19.22 6.13 1.73
N VAL A 92 -19.77 6.05 0.51
CA VAL A 92 -20.21 7.26 -0.25
C VAL A 92 -21.31 8.06 0.45
N LYS A 93 -21.96 7.48 1.47
CA LYS A 93 -22.95 8.16 2.29
C LYS A 93 -22.35 9.02 3.40
N GLU A 94 -21.10 8.72 3.77
CA GLU A 94 -20.44 9.27 4.94
C GLU A 94 -19.20 10.12 4.56
N CYS A 95 -18.45 9.70 3.53
CA CYS A 95 -17.21 10.36 3.15
C CYS A 95 -16.92 10.20 1.65
N LYS A 96 -15.86 10.84 1.18
CA LYS A 96 -15.32 10.58 -0.14
C LYS A 96 -14.68 9.20 -0.19
N VAL A 97 -14.60 8.61 -1.39
CA VAL A 97 -13.93 7.33 -1.62
C VAL A 97 -12.89 7.52 -2.71
N ILE A 98 -11.65 7.16 -2.43
CA ILE A 98 -10.54 7.14 -3.38
C ILE A 98 -10.25 5.68 -3.73
N ILE A 99 -10.36 5.34 -5.00
CA ILE A 99 -10.14 3.98 -5.49
C ILE A 99 -8.90 3.94 -6.36
N LEU A 100 -7.86 3.26 -5.88
CA LEU A 100 -6.72 2.87 -6.69
C LEU A 100 -7.14 1.72 -7.59
N THR A 101 -6.89 1.83 -8.88
CA THR A 101 -7.28 0.81 -9.87
C THR A 101 -6.44 0.93 -11.13
N SER A 102 -6.21 -0.18 -11.82
CA SER A 102 -5.62 -0.18 -13.16
C SER A 102 -6.64 -0.02 -14.28
N ASN A 103 -7.94 0.04 -13.96
CA ASN A 103 -9.02 0.15 -14.95
C ASN A 103 -10.24 0.89 -14.37
N ALA A 104 -10.16 2.22 -14.33
CA ALA A 104 -11.20 3.09 -13.79
C ALA A 104 -12.56 2.91 -14.49
N ASP A 105 -12.57 2.73 -15.81
CA ASP A 105 -13.81 2.58 -16.58
C ASP A 105 -14.57 1.32 -16.20
N ASN A 106 -13.85 0.21 -16.02
CA ASN A 106 -14.47 -1.04 -15.56
C ASN A 106 -15.05 -0.90 -14.15
N VAL A 107 -14.30 -0.29 -13.22
CA VAL A 107 -14.74 -0.13 -11.83
C VAL A 107 -15.94 0.83 -11.76
N SER A 108 -15.90 1.95 -12.47
CA SER A 108 -17.02 2.88 -12.53
C SER A 108 -18.28 2.23 -13.09
N GLY A 109 -18.14 1.40 -14.14
CA GLY A 109 -19.23 0.59 -14.69
C GLY A 109 -19.84 -0.38 -13.68
N ILE A 110 -19.01 -1.09 -12.90
CA ILE A 110 -19.47 -1.98 -11.83
C ILE A 110 -20.27 -1.23 -10.78
N LEU A 111 -19.77 -0.07 -10.34
CA LEU A 111 -20.43 0.75 -9.31
C LEU A 111 -21.75 1.34 -9.84
N THR A 112 -21.75 1.88 -11.05
CA THR A 112 -22.94 2.45 -11.70
C THR A 112 -24.02 1.41 -11.90
N ASN A 113 -23.68 0.22 -12.42
CA ASN A 113 -24.62 -0.89 -12.60
C ASN A 113 -25.20 -1.39 -11.27
N ALA A 114 -24.50 -1.18 -10.18
CA ALA A 114 -24.96 -1.49 -8.85
C ALA A 114 -25.79 -0.34 -8.19
N GLY A 115 -26.04 0.76 -8.92
CA GLY A 115 -26.78 1.90 -8.43
C GLY A 115 -26.03 2.70 -7.35
N ILE A 116 -24.69 2.70 -7.38
CA ILE A 116 -23.86 3.50 -6.46
C ILE A 116 -23.52 4.82 -7.13
N PRO A 117 -23.85 5.97 -6.50
CA PRO A 117 -23.50 7.28 -7.03
C PRO A 117 -21.99 7.50 -7.02
N LEU A 118 -21.46 8.13 -8.07
CA LEU A 118 -20.05 8.37 -8.23
C LEU A 118 -19.59 9.78 -7.82
N ASP A 119 -20.50 10.64 -7.38
CA ASP A 119 -20.22 12.05 -7.03
C ASP A 119 -19.17 12.20 -5.92
N SER A 120 -19.09 11.19 -5.04
CA SER A 120 -18.10 11.12 -3.95
C SER A 120 -16.96 10.14 -4.23
N VAL A 121 -16.85 9.60 -5.46
CA VAL A 121 -15.83 8.61 -5.81
C VAL A 121 -14.79 9.23 -6.73
N THR A 122 -13.52 9.03 -6.39
CA THR A 122 -12.39 9.37 -7.24
C THR A 122 -11.65 8.09 -7.62
N PHE A 123 -11.30 7.97 -8.89
CA PHE A 123 -10.48 6.87 -9.40
C PHE A 123 -9.07 7.38 -9.66
N LEU A 124 -8.08 6.72 -9.07
CA LEU A 124 -6.67 6.93 -9.35
C LEU A 124 -6.15 5.73 -10.15
N ASN A 125 -5.78 5.98 -11.40
CA ASN A 125 -5.25 4.94 -12.29
C ASN A 125 -3.75 4.75 -12.04
N GLU A 126 -3.44 4.23 -10.86
CA GLU A 126 -2.09 4.05 -10.38
C GLU A 126 -1.80 2.57 -10.08
N PRO A 127 -0.56 2.12 -10.28
CA PRO A 127 -0.19 0.74 -9.99
C PRO A 127 -0.14 0.48 -8.48
N PHE A 128 -0.52 -0.73 -8.10
CA PHE A 128 -0.36 -1.30 -6.77
C PHE A 128 -0.21 -2.82 -6.88
N ASN A 129 0.32 -3.48 -5.85
CA ASN A 129 0.55 -4.91 -5.88
C ASN A 129 -0.60 -5.70 -5.23
N THR A 130 -1.21 -5.19 -4.15
CA THR A 130 -2.16 -5.97 -3.34
C THR A 130 -3.36 -5.15 -2.85
N ILE A 131 -4.35 -5.87 -2.31
CA ILE A 131 -5.55 -5.27 -1.71
C ILE A 131 -5.29 -4.60 -0.34
N TRP A 132 -4.15 -4.85 0.29
CA TRP A 132 -3.86 -4.56 1.71
C TRP A 132 -3.50 -3.09 1.96
N VAL A 133 -4.35 -2.17 1.46
CA VAL A 133 -4.13 -0.72 1.60
C VAL A 133 -4.07 -0.25 3.06
N ARG A 134 -4.62 -0.99 4.01
CA ARG A 134 -4.46 -0.72 5.43
C ARG A 134 -3.00 -0.80 5.87
N ASP A 135 -2.24 -1.74 5.29
CA ASP A 135 -0.87 -2.02 5.70
C ASP A 135 0.14 -1.05 5.09
N TYR A 136 -0.06 -0.65 3.84
CA TYR A 136 0.85 0.23 3.11
C TYR A 136 0.26 1.61 2.80
N GLY A 137 -1.00 1.84 3.10
CA GLY A 137 -1.68 3.11 2.80
C GLY A 137 -1.10 4.28 3.58
N PRO A 138 -1.44 5.51 3.19
CA PRO A 138 -0.93 6.70 3.84
C PRO A 138 -1.40 6.76 5.28
N TRP A 139 -0.48 7.07 6.16
CA TRP A 139 -0.80 7.44 7.52
C TRP A 139 -0.90 8.95 7.65
N THR A 140 -1.77 9.45 8.52
CA THR A 140 -2.00 10.88 8.63
C THR A 140 -1.73 11.38 10.04
N VAL A 141 -1.06 12.55 10.12
CA VAL A 141 -0.84 13.26 11.37
C VAL A 141 -1.22 14.72 11.22
N TYR A 142 -1.71 15.30 12.29
CA TYR A 142 -1.95 16.74 12.40
C TYR A 142 -0.79 17.43 13.08
N LYS A 143 -0.39 18.56 12.53
CA LYS A 143 0.35 19.56 13.26
C LYS A 143 -0.68 20.40 14.02
N ASN A 144 -0.49 20.58 15.31
CA ASN A 144 -1.53 21.14 16.20
C ASN A 144 -2.77 20.22 16.29
N ASP A 145 -3.94 20.75 16.60
CA ASP A 145 -5.13 19.92 16.76
C ASP A 145 -5.70 19.41 15.42
N ILE A 146 -5.91 20.30 14.45
CA ILE A 146 -6.54 19.95 13.17
C ILE A 146 -6.05 20.77 11.97
N ASP A 147 -5.12 21.74 12.15
CA ASP A 147 -4.88 22.77 11.15
C ASP A 147 -4.01 22.37 9.97
N SER A 148 -3.10 21.43 10.16
CA SER A 148 -2.14 21.05 9.12
C SER A 148 -2.00 19.55 9.06
N LEU A 149 -2.64 18.96 8.07
CA LEU A 149 -2.55 17.53 7.81
C LEU A 149 -1.28 17.20 7.05
N TRP A 150 -0.56 16.20 7.52
CA TRP A 150 0.60 15.62 6.87
C TRP A 150 0.37 14.14 6.61
N ILE A 151 0.92 13.66 5.53
CA ILE A 151 1.04 12.22 5.30
C ILE A 151 2.39 11.76 5.82
N VAL A 152 2.39 10.63 6.52
CA VAL A 152 3.59 9.91 6.92
C VAL A 152 3.71 8.68 6.07
N ASP A 153 4.89 8.46 5.55
CA ASP A 153 5.28 7.30 4.77
C ASP A 153 6.43 6.58 5.49
N TRP A 154 6.37 5.28 5.55
CA TRP A 154 7.41 4.40 6.09
C TRP A 154 7.79 3.33 5.09
N ILE A 155 8.86 2.60 5.32
CA ILE A 155 9.24 1.46 4.49
C ILE A 155 8.23 0.33 4.76
N TYR A 156 7.46 -0.04 3.75
CA TYR A 156 6.51 -1.15 3.88
C TYR A 156 7.26 -2.46 4.16
N ASN A 157 6.78 -3.23 5.12
CA ASN A 157 7.41 -4.48 5.57
C ASN A 157 7.24 -5.66 4.59
N ARG A 158 6.99 -5.36 3.32
CA ARG A 158 6.94 -6.31 2.20
C ARG A 158 7.70 -5.75 1.00
N PRO A 159 8.41 -6.55 0.23
CA PRO A 159 9.11 -6.09 -0.98
C PRO A 159 8.13 -5.88 -2.14
N ARG A 160 7.18 -4.98 -1.94
CA ARG A 160 6.08 -4.63 -2.85
C ARG A 160 6.16 -3.14 -3.20
N PRO A 161 7.05 -2.75 -4.11
CA PRO A 161 7.37 -1.34 -4.34
C PRO A 161 6.19 -0.51 -4.88
N GLN A 162 5.21 -1.11 -5.54
CA GLN A 162 4.02 -0.38 -6.00
C GLN A 162 3.06 -0.08 -4.85
N ASP A 163 2.92 -1.00 -3.88
CA ASP A 163 2.17 -0.75 -2.66
C ASP A 163 2.83 0.35 -1.83
N ASP A 164 4.14 0.26 -1.69
CA ASP A 164 4.96 1.17 -0.89
C ASP A 164 5.00 2.63 -1.43
N GLN A 165 4.64 2.85 -2.70
CA GLN A 165 4.54 4.18 -3.29
C GLN A 165 3.18 4.86 -3.07
N VAL A 166 2.17 4.14 -2.58
CA VAL A 166 0.81 4.66 -2.45
C VAL A 166 0.71 5.89 -1.53
N PRO A 167 1.41 6.00 -0.39
CA PRO A 167 1.40 7.22 0.42
C PRO A 167 1.80 8.47 -0.38
N GLY A 168 2.84 8.37 -1.20
CA GLY A 168 3.28 9.45 -2.08
C GLY A 168 2.27 9.82 -3.15
N ILE A 169 1.62 8.83 -3.76
CA ILE A 169 0.55 9.03 -4.75
C ILE A 169 -0.62 9.80 -4.12
N ILE A 170 -1.05 9.40 -2.94
CA ILE A 170 -2.15 10.06 -2.22
C ILE A 170 -1.76 11.47 -1.77
N ALA A 171 -0.54 11.66 -1.26
CA ALA A 171 -0.03 12.97 -0.90
C ALA A 171 -0.06 13.96 -2.08
N ASN A 172 0.39 13.51 -3.25
CA ASN A 172 0.36 14.30 -4.48
C ASN A 172 -1.08 14.60 -4.92
N TYR A 173 -1.97 13.61 -4.90
CA TYR A 173 -3.37 13.79 -5.28
C TYR A 173 -4.09 14.79 -4.37
N LEU A 174 -3.88 14.70 -3.06
CA LEU A 174 -4.50 15.59 -2.08
C LEU A 174 -3.77 16.93 -1.93
N ASN A 175 -2.62 17.10 -2.60
CA ASN A 175 -1.72 18.25 -2.44
C ASN A 175 -1.34 18.47 -0.96
N LEU A 176 -1.02 17.39 -0.26
CA LEU A 176 -0.58 17.39 1.13
C LEU A 176 0.94 17.24 1.25
N PRO A 177 1.54 17.83 2.27
CA PRO A 177 2.94 17.54 2.59
C PRO A 177 3.09 16.10 3.06
N ILE A 178 4.25 15.51 2.74
CA ILE A 178 4.61 14.15 3.14
C ILE A 178 5.90 14.15 3.95
N TYR A 179 5.91 13.38 5.04
CA TYR A 179 7.10 13.02 5.79
C TYR A 179 7.46 11.57 5.47
N GLU A 180 8.58 11.40 4.81
CA GLU A 180 9.11 10.08 4.44
C GLU A 180 10.05 9.59 5.54
N ALA A 181 9.57 8.72 6.43
CA ALA A 181 10.37 8.01 7.42
C ALA A 181 11.07 6.80 6.77
N THR A 182 11.80 7.06 5.68
CA THR A 182 12.37 6.08 4.78
C THR A 182 13.88 6.18 4.63
N GLN A 183 14.50 7.17 5.30
CA GLN A 183 15.95 7.43 5.23
C GLN A 183 16.55 7.60 6.63
N ALA A 184 17.76 7.06 6.83
CA ALA A 184 18.49 7.17 8.08
C ALA A 184 18.68 8.64 8.51
N PRO A 185 18.57 8.97 9.79
CA PRO A 185 18.34 8.07 10.94
C PRO A 185 16.87 7.72 11.20
N TYR A 186 15.95 8.26 10.40
CA TYR A 186 14.49 8.16 10.60
C TYR A 186 13.84 7.04 9.79
N ASP A 187 14.63 6.23 9.10
CA ASP A 187 14.13 5.07 8.36
C ASP A 187 13.45 4.06 9.30
N TRP A 188 12.25 3.66 8.94
CA TRP A 188 11.41 2.80 9.75
C TRP A 188 10.64 1.80 8.90
N VAL A 189 10.87 0.51 9.15
CA VAL A 189 10.11 -0.58 8.53
C VAL A 189 8.86 -0.82 9.35
N HIS A 190 7.69 -0.72 8.73
CA HIS A 190 6.42 -0.83 9.45
C HIS A 190 5.27 -1.30 8.56
N THR A 191 4.14 -1.56 9.20
CA THR A 191 2.86 -1.86 8.56
C THR A 191 1.71 -1.21 9.32
N GLY A 192 0.80 -0.58 8.61
CA GLY A 192 -0.34 0.13 9.21
C GLY A 192 -1.31 -0.76 9.99
N GLY A 193 -1.32 -2.07 9.71
CA GLY A 193 -2.06 -3.04 10.52
C GLY A 193 -1.52 -3.21 11.94
N ASN A 194 -0.27 -2.80 12.18
CA ASN A 194 0.39 -2.82 13.49
C ASN A 194 0.51 -1.40 14.12
N HIS A 195 -0.31 -0.45 13.69
CA HIS A 195 -0.25 0.96 14.12
C HIS A 195 -1.65 1.39 14.60
N LEU A 196 -1.86 1.40 15.91
CA LEU A 196 -3.16 1.62 16.54
C LEU A 196 -3.11 2.82 17.51
N PRO A 197 -3.34 4.06 17.02
CA PRO A 197 -3.36 5.26 17.85
C PRO A 197 -4.71 5.44 18.56
N ASP A 198 -4.66 5.97 19.78
CA ASP A 198 -5.85 6.36 20.53
C ASP A 198 -6.31 7.81 20.23
N GLY A 199 -5.53 8.58 19.47
CA GLY A 199 -5.78 9.99 19.18
C GLY A 199 -5.46 10.93 20.36
N LEU A 200 -5.01 10.41 21.47
CA LEU A 200 -4.72 11.15 22.71
C LEU A 200 -3.22 11.15 23.07
N GLY A 201 -2.39 10.69 22.14
CA GLY A 201 -0.93 10.67 22.31
C GLY A 201 -0.37 9.28 22.62
N THR A 202 -1.18 8.22 22.60
CA THR A 202 -0.72 6.85 22.79
C THR A 202 -0.82 6.07 21.48
N LEU A 203 0.24 5.36 21.14
CA LEU A 203 0.30 4.42 20.03
C LEU A 203 0.51 3.00 20.57
N PHE A 204 -0.31 2.08 20.10
CA PHE A 204 -0.15 0.64 20.38
C PHE A 204 0.42 -0.06 19.15
N SER A 205 1.48 -0.83 19.39
CA SER A 205 2.12 -1.67 18.39
C SER A 205 2.53 -2.99 19.02
N SER A 206 2.59 -4.06 18.27
CA SER A 206 3.18 -5.31 18.76
C SER A 206 4.70 -5.29 18.59
N ASN A 207 5.38 -6.28 19.21
CA ASN A 207 6.84 -6.45 19.09
C ASN A 207 7.33 -6.66 17.65
N LEU A 208 6.42 -6.87 16.71
CA LEU A 208 6.77 -6.99 15.28
C LEU A 208 7.59 -5.79 14.80
N VAL A 209 7.30 -4.59 15.29
CA VAL A 209 8.06 -3.38 14.91
C VAL A 209 9.53 -3.46 15.34
N LEU A 210 9.83 -4.09 16.48
CA LEU A 210 11.20 -4.31 16.94
C LEU A 210 11.90 -5.40 16.10
N ASP A 211 11.19 -6.47 15.79
CA ASP A 211 11.70 -7.60 15.00
C ASP A 211 12.04 -7.16 13.56
N GLU A 212 11.26 -6.23 13.01
CA GLU A 212 11.45 -5.69 11.65
C GLU A 212 12.52 -4.59 11.57
N ASN A 213 12.93 -4.03 12.72
CA ASN A 213 13.95 -2.99 12.82
C ASN A 213 15.14 -3.42 13.72
N PRO A 214 15.82 -4.54 13.47
CA PRO A 214 16.80 -5.13 14.39
C PRO A 214 18.04 -4.25 14.61
N GLY A 215 18.24 -3.20 13.79
CA GLY A 215 19.33 -2.23 13.94
C GLY A 215 18.99 -1.05 14.83
N LYS A 216 17.76 -0.96 15.36
CA LYS A 216 17.28 0.14 16.20
C LYS A 216 16.95 -0.35 17.62
N SER A 217 17.21 0.48 18.60
CA SER A 217 16.73 0.25 19.97
C SER A 217 15.25 0.68 20.06
N GLU A 218 14.54 0.14 21.06
CA GLU A 218 13.18 0.55 21.38
C GLU A 218 13.07 2.08 21.54
N ALA A 219 13.98 2.70 22.28
CA ALA A 219 14.00 4.16 22.44
C ALA A 219 14.20 4.95 21.13
N GLN A 220 14.82 4.35 20.10
CA GLN A 220 14.94 4.97 18.78
C GLN A 220 13.66 4.80 17.95
N ILE A 221 12.86 3.80 18.23
CA ILE A 221 11.56 3.59 17.59
C ILE A 221 10.50 4.49 18.23
N ASP A 222 10.61 4.73 19.55
CA ASP A 222 9.68 5.56 20.32
C ASP A 222 9.95 7.07 20.19
N SER A 223 11.06 7.48 19.58
CA SER A 223 11.47 8.88 19.45
C SER A 223 10.95 9.56 18.20
#